data_a308de73a2777b0b4dc9939f0eaea0d4
#
_entry.id   a308de73a2777b0b4dc9939f0eaea0d4
#
_cell.length_a   1.000
_cell.length_b   1.000
_cell.length_c   1.000
_cell.angle_alpha   90.00
_cell.angle_beta   90.00
_cell.angle_gamma   90.00
#
_symmetry.space_group_name_H-M   'P 1'
#
loop_
_entity.id
_entity.type
_entity.pdbx_description
1 polymer ?
#
loop_
_entity_poly.entity_id
_entity_poly.type
_entity_poly.pdbx_seq_one_letter_code
_entity_poly.pdbx_strand_id
1 'polypeptide(L)'
;NVEGDLGIVYAKRSELPPITLSSLSYSFLPKCYGLMQMDEATGGVQEFDTTSLIEAGILQSQGQPLELTGRRVTIGFIDTGIRYENEVFRTSGGQSRITAIWDQTIQGGKPPAGFEYGTEYTREQIDEALASDNPLQIVPSTDTIGHGTAIASVAAGSRLSDNRRFVGAAPDCNIVVVKLKPIKQYLREYYLIPQDVPCYQETDLIQAIQYLQKFAVSLY
;
A
#
# COMPACT_ATOMS: atom_id res chain seq x y z
N ASN A 1 -2.88 -11.57 18.54
CA ASN A 1 -1.69 -11.96 17.76
C ASN A 1 -0.43 -11.53 18.50
N VAL A 2 0.47 -12.47 18.72
CA VAL A 2 1.80 -12.21 19.29
C VAL A 2 2.81 -12.75 18.27
N GLU A 3 3.72 -11.91 17.81
CA GLU A 3 4.81 -12.29 16.92
C GLU A 3 6.07 -11.56 17.35
N GLY A 4 7.11 -12.32 17.76
CA GLY A 4 8.27 -11.75 18.41
C GLY A 4 7.91 -11.08 19.74
N ASP A 5 8.40 -9.87 19.95
CA ASP A 5 8.16 -9.07 21.16
C ASP A 5 6.92 -8.17 21.08
N LEU A 6 6.12 -8.27 20.01
CA LEU A 6 4.94 -7.45 19.79
C LEU A 6 3.66 -8.27 19.90
N GLY A 7 2.73 -7.82 20.73
CA GLY A 7 1.40 -8.39 20.90
C GLY A 7 0.31 -7.38 20.56
N ILE A 8 -0.67 -7.79 19.74
CA ILE A 8 -1.88 -7.02 19.48
C ILE A 8 -3.04 -7.70 20.18
N VAL A 9 -3.71 -6.94 21.06
CA VAL A 9 -4.87 -7.42 21.83
C VAL A 9 -6.13 -6.74 21.31
N TYR A 10 -7.14 -7.54 21.00
CA TYR A 10 -8.46 -7.07 20.63
C TYR A 10 -9.41 -7.28 21.83
N ALA A 11 -10.07 -6.21 22.25
CA ALA A 11 -11.09 -6.25 23.30
C ALA A 11 -12.28 -5.40 22.88
N LYS A 12 -13.48 -5.77 23.37
CA LYS A 12 -14.65 -4.93 23.14
C LYS A 12 -14.52 -3.64 23.93
N ARG A 13 -14.81 -2.51 23.29
CA ARG A 13 -14.73 -1.21 23.95
C ARG A 13 -15.60 -1.11 25.20
N SER A 14 -16.76 -1.78 25.20
CA SER A 14 -17.67 -1.82 26.35
C SER A 14 -17.12 -2.58 27.57
N GLU A 15 -16.11 -3.41 27.38
CA GLU A 15 -15.47 -4.21 28.43
C GLU A 15 -14.23 -3.50 29.02
N LEU A 16 -13.82 -2.38 28.41
CA LEU A 16 -12.68 -1.61 28.87
C LEU A 16 -13.13 -0.44 29.75
N PRO A 17 -12.36 -0.09 30.81
CA PRO A 17 -12.63 1.11 31.60
C PRO A 17 -12.51 2.35 30.73
N PRO A 18 -13.09 3.48 31.17
CA PRO A 18 -12.90 4.77 30.48
C PRO A 18 -11.42 5.08 30.30
N ILE A 19 -11.07 5.47 29.08
CA ILE A 19 -9.70 5.86 28.75
C ILE A 19 -9.51 7.31 29.20
N THR A 20 -8.63 7.51 30.17
CA THR A 20 -8.25 8.84 30.65
C THR A 20 -6.75 9.01 30.53
N LEU A 21 -6.26 10.25 30.44
CA LEU A 21 -4.84 10.56 30.37
C LEU A 21 -4.01 10.04 31.53
N SER A 22 -4.65 9.83 32.68
CA SER A 22 -4.03 9.30 33.89
C SER A 22 -4.14 7.79 34.04
N SER A 23 -4.85 7.10 33.14
CA SER A 23 -5.01 5.64 33.19
C SER A 23 -3.91 4.94 32.44
N LEU A 24 -3.52 3.72 32.90
CA LEU A 24 -2.63 2.83 32.16
C LEU A 24 -3.14 2.53 30.75
N SER A 25 -4.45 2.68 30.53
CA SER A 25 -5.09 2.51 29.22
C SER A 25 -4.48 3.45 28.16
N TYR A 26 -4.00 4.62 28.54
CA TYR A 26 -3.35 5.53 27.61
C TYR A 26 -2.09 4.92 26.98
N SER A 27 -1.30 4.17 27.74
CA SER A 27 -0.07 3.53 27.25
C SER A 27 -0.32 2.41 26.25
N PHE A 28 -1.54 1.86 26.23
CA PHE A 28 -1.95 0.78 25.34
C PHE A 28 -2.79 1.25 24.13
N LEU A 29 -3.11 2.56 24.06
CA LEU A 29 -3.83 3.08 22.91
C LEU A 29 -2.93 3.10 21.69
N PRO A 30 -3.39 2.53 20.55
CA PRO A 30 -2.67 2.66 19.30
C PRO A 30 -2.49 4.12 18.92
N LYS A 31 -1.31 4.48 18.49
CA LYS A 31 -1.05 5.79 17.88
C LYS A 31 -1.73 5.89 16.52
N CYS A 32 -1.85 7.11 16.04
CA CYS A 32 -2.53 7.43 14.80
C CYS A 32 -1.58 8.18 13.87
N TYR A 33 -1.65 7.85 12.58
CA TYR A 33 -0.78 8.40 11.55
C TYR A 33 -1.65 8.93 10.40
N GLY A 34 -1.37 10.16 9.97
CA GLY A 34 -1.93 10.75 8.76
C GLY A 34 -1.10 10.39 7.54
N LEU A 35 -1.61 10.75 6.36
CA LEU A 35 -0.81 10.74 5.14
C LEU A 35 0.14 11.93 5.14
N MET A 36 1.33 11.73 4.61
CA MET A 36 2.20 12.83 4.27
C MET A 36 1.55 13.63 3.14
N GLN A 37 1.41 14.92 3.33
CA GLN A 37 0.83 15.80 2.31
C GLN A 37 1.76 15.79 1.10
N MET A 38 1.26 15.29 -0.03
CA MET A 38 1.90 15.60 -1.30
C MET A 38 1.48 17.03 -1.62
N ASP A 39 2.44 17.94 -1.74
CA ASP A 39 2.15 19.30 -2.18
C ASP A 39 1.30 19.21 -3.45
N GLU A 40 0.12 19.83 -3.43
CA GLU A 40 -0.65 20.07 -4.63
C GLU A 40 0.24 20.98 -5.51
N ALA A 41 1.09 20.37 -6.29
CA ALA A 41 1.88 21.05 -7.29
C ALA A 41 0.87 21.79 -8.18
N THR A 42 0.75 23.09 -7.92
CA THR A 42 0.10 24.12 -8.72
C THR A 42 -0.57 23.58 -10.00
N GLY A 43 -1.90 23.54 -9.99
CA GLY A 43 -2.87 23.09 -10.98
C GLY A 43 -2.57 23.22 -12.47
N GLY A 44 -1.57 22.55 -12.93
CA GLY A 44 -1.25 22.33 -14.34
C GLY A 44 -0.83 20.88 -14.50
N VAL A 45 -1.19 20.28 -15.61
CA VAL A 45 -0.59 19.01 -16.07
C VAL A 45 0.90 19.30 -16.23
N GLN A 46 1.69 19.06 -15.17
CA GLN A 46 3.14 19.10 -15.30
C GLN A 46 3.53 17.95 -16.22
N GLU A 47 4.18 18.28 -17.34
CA GLU A 47 4.93 17.27 -18.09
C GLU A 47 5.79 16.50 -17.08
N PHE A 48 5.74 15.18 -17.13
CA PHE A 48 6.47 14.32 -16.20
C PHE A 48 7.96 14.65 -16.34
N ASP A 49 8.51 15.35 -15.33
CA ASP A 49 9.90 15.76 -15.34
C ASP A 49 10.78 14.63 -14.78
N THR A 50 11.64 14.09 -15.60
CA THR A 50 12.62 13.06 -15.21
C THR A 50 13.88 13.66 -14.56
N THR A 51 13.95 14.97 -14.36
CA THR A 51 15.14 15.66 -13.83
C THR A 51 15.53 15.07 -12.47
N SER A 52 14.58 14.87 -11.56
CA SER A 52 14.85 14.28 -10.25
C SER A 52 15.44 12.86 -10.35
N LEU A 53 14.98 12.04 -11.30
CA LEU A 53 15.53 10.70 -11.54
C LEU A 53 16.94 10.74 -12.12
N ILE A 54 17.24 11.74 -12.94
CA ILE A 54 18.57 11.99 -13.50
C ILE A 54 19.53 12.45 -12.39
N GLU A 55 19.14 13.46 -11.63
CA GLU A 55 19.96 14.02 -10.54
C GLU A 55 20.23 12.99 -9.44
N ALA A 56 19.26 12.12 -9.13
CA ALA A 56 19.44 11.01 -8.21
C ALA A 56 20.28 9.85 -8.78
N GLY A 57 20.68 9.89 -10.05
CA GLY A 57 21.43 8.82 -10.71
C GLY A 57 20.61 7.57 -11.04
N ILE A 58 19.28 7.61 -10.87
CA ILE A 58 18.40 6.46 -11.07
C ILE A 58 18.40 6.03 -12.55
N LEU A 59 18.20 6.97 -13.48
CA LEU A 59 18.19 6.65 -14.90
C LEU A 59 19.55 6.13 -15.41
N GLN A 60 20.65 6.61 -14.84
CA GLN A 60 21.98 6.10 -15.14
C GLN A 60 22.15 4.65 -14.67
N SER A 61 21.63 4.32 -13.48
CA SER A 61 21.68 2.96 -12.93
C SER A 61 20.80 1.98 -13.71
N GLN A 62 19.69 2.45 -14.28
CA GLN A 62 18.82 1.65 -15.14
C GLN A 62 19.39 1.39 -16.53
N GLY A 63 20.36 2.20 -16.97
CA GLY A 63 21.02 2.09 -18.27
C GLY A 63 22.21 1.14 -18.28
N GLN A 64 22.77 0.94 -19.50
CA GLN A 64 24.00 0.18 -19.67
C GLN A 64 25.19 0.86 -18.96
N PRO A 65 26.12 0.13 -18.35
CA PRO A 65 26.19 -1.34 -18.28
C PRO A 65 25.51 -1.97 -17.07
N LEU A 66 24.88 -1.17 -16.18
CA LEU A 66 24.39 -1.65 -14.88
C LEU A 66 23.04 -2.37 -14.98
N GLU A 67 22.11 -1.84 -15.78
CA GLU A 67 20.73 -2.36 -15.97
C GLU A 67 19.99 -2.67 -14.67
N LEU A 68 20.15 -1.81 -13.64
CA LEU A 68 19.54 -2.00 -12.34
C LEU A 68 18.08 -1.50 -12.36
N THR A 69 17.18 -2.37 -12.80
CA THR A 69 15.76 -2.05 -12.98
C THR A 69 14.84 -2.62 -11.89
N GLY A 70 15.42 -3.19 -10.82
CA GLY A 70 14.66 -3.85 -9.77
C GLY A 70 14.21 -5.27 -10.11
N ARG A 71 14.71 -5.87 -11.19
CA ARG A 71 14.40 -7.27 -11.55
C ARG A 71 14.76 -8.22 -10.42
N ARG A 72 13.84 -9.12 -10.05
CA ARG A 72 13.92 -10.05 -8.91
C ARG A 72 13.88 -9.37 -7.53
N VAL A 73 13.55 -8.09 -7.46
CA VAL A 73 13.27 -7.40 -6.21
C VAL A 73 11.76 -7.31 -6.03
N THR A 74 11.30 -7.42 -4.80
CA THR A 74 9.90 -7.16 -4.43
C THR A 74 9.85 -5.93 -3.54
N ILE A 75 9.00 -4.98 -3.88
CA ILE A 75 8.74 -3.78 -3.08
C ILE A 75 7.37 -3.90 -2.44
N GLY A 76 7.32 -3.75 -1.12
CA GLY A 76 6.07 -3.71 -0.35
C GLY A 76 5.61 -2.27 -0.12
N PHE A 77 4.35 -1.99 -0.39
CA PHE A 77 3.71 -0.70 -0.12
C PHE A 77 2.64 -0.86 0.95
N ILE A 78 2.67 0.00 1.96
CA ILE A 78 1.66 0.09 3.02
C ILE A 78 1.08 1.50 2.94
N ASP A 79 -0.11 1.64 2.32
CA ASP A 79 -0.66 2.94 2.00
C ASP A 79 -2.20 2.89 1.83
N THR A 80 -2.77 3.85 1.10
CA THR A 80 -4.21 3.98 0.80
C THR A 80 -4.75 2.93 -0.17
N GLY A 81 -3.89 2.08 -0.72
CA GLY A 81 -4.19 1.09 -1.74
C GLY A 81 -3.45 1.36 -3.04
N ILE A 82 -3.93 0.74 -4.11
CA ILE A 82 -3.38 0.89 -5.46
C ILE A 82 -4.48 0.74 -6.50
N ARG A 83 -4.44 1.56 -7.54
CA ARG A 83 -5.25 1.35 -8.76
C ARG A 83 -4.53 0.35 -9.65
N TYR A 84 -4.74 -0.92 -9.36
CA TYR A 84 -4.02 -2.02 -10.01
C TYR A 84 -4.28 -2.11 -11.51
N GLU A 85 -5.40 -1.53 -11.98
CA GLU A 85 -5.78 -1.47 -13.38
C GLU A 85 -4.86 -0.54 -14.20
N ASN A 86 -4.07 0.31 -13.54
CA ASN A 86 -3.18 1.22 -14.22
C ASN A 86 -2.07 0.44 -14.95
N GLU A 87 -1.85 0.79 -16.21
CA GLU A 87 -0.84 0.15 -17.06
C GLU A 87 0.60 0.24 -16.52
N VAL A 88 0.91 1.25 -15.70
CA VAL A 88 2.24 1.39 -15.07
C VAL A 88 2.59 0.25 -14.10
N PHE A 89 1.62 -0.57 -13.72
CA PHE A 89 1.84 -1.73 -12.86
C PHE A 89 1.83 -3.06 -13.62
N ARG A 90 1.89 -3.01 -14.95
CA ARG A 90 1.88 -4.20 -15.80
C ARG A 90 3.24 -4.45 -16.44
N THR A 91 3.47 -5.70 -16.80
CA THR A 91 4.57 -6.09 -17.67
C THR A 91 4.28 -5.64 -19.12
N SER A 92 5.27 -5.70 -19.99
CA SER A 92 5.08 -5.50 -21.42
C SER A 92 4.12 -6.49 -22.08
N GLY A 93 3.90 -7.66 -21.44
CA GLY A 93 2.91 -8.65 -21.83
C GLY A 93 1.50 -8.41 -21.29
N GLY A 94 1.26 -7.31 -20.58
CA GLY A 94 -0.03 -6.94 -20.02
C GLY A 94 -0.39 -7.57 -18.69
N GLN A 95 0.43 -8.49 -18.17
CA GLN A 95 0.23 -9.14 -16.87
C GLN A 95 0.58 -8.19 -15.72
N SER A 96 -0.03 -8.39 -14.56
CA SER A 96 0.27 -7.61 -13.36
C SER A 96 1.68 -7.88 -12.82
N ARG A 97 2.37 -6.82 -12.38
CA ARG A 97 3.56 -6.92 -11.54
C ARG A 97 3.22 -6.93 -10.04
N ILE A 98 1.93 -6.70 -9.72
CA ILE A 98 1.44 -6.80 -8.35
C ILE A 98 1.23 -8.29 -8.05
N THR A 99 1.98 -8.78 -7.07
CA THR A 99 1.98 -10.20 -6.66
C THR A 99 0.86 -10.49 -5.67
N ALA A 100 0.55 -9.54 -4.81
CA ALA A 100 -0.55 -9.66 -3.87
C ALA A 100 -1.04 -8.27 -3.41
N ILE A 101 -2.32 -8.17 -3.08
CA ILE A 101 -2.94 -7.04 -2.40
C ILE A 101 -3.65 -7.57 -1.16
N TRP A 102 -3.26 -7.09 0.02
CA TRP A 102 -4.07 -7.25 1.22
C TRP A 102 -4.87 -5.98 1.47
N ASP A 103 -6.15 -6.03 1.19
CA ASP A 103 -7.07 -4.93 1.48
C ASP A 103 -7.67 -5.12 2.88
N GLN A 104 -7.23 -4.31 3.83
CA GLN A 104 -7.73 -4.36 5.21
C GLN A 104 -9.14 -3.78 5.34
N THR A 105 -9.67 -3.11 4.32
CA THR A 105 -11.01 -2.50 4.35
C THR A 105 -12.12 -3.46 3.95
N ILE A 106 -11.81 -4.46 3.12
CA ILE A 106 -12.80 -5.41 2.57
C ILE A 106 -12.89 -6.63 3.47
N GLN A 107 -14.07 -6.84 4.06
CA GLN A 107 -14.36 -7.99 4.92
C GLN A 107 -15.18 -9.04 4.16
N GLY A 108 -15.13 -10.29 4.61
CA GLY A 108 -15.91 -11.39 4.03
C GLY A 108 -15.21 -12.19 2.94
N GLY A 109 -14.05 -11.73 2.44
CA GLY A 109 -13.15 -12.53 1.64
C GLY A 109 -12.16 -13.34 2.49
N LYS A 110 -11.17 -13.97 1.85
CA LYS A 110 -10.15 -14.75 2.54
C LYS A 110 -9.02 -13.83 3.03
N PRO A 111 -8.81 -13.70 4.34
CA PRO A 111 -7.66 -12.95 4.86
C PRO A 111 -6.35 -13.68 4.58
N PRO A 112 -5.20 -12.99 4.63
CA PRO A 112 -3.90 -13.64 4.53
C PRO A 112 -3.69 -14.66 5.65
N ALA A 113 -2.85 -15.66 5.42
CA ALA A 113 -2.56 -16.69 6.41
C ALA A 113 -1.99 -16.10 7.71
N GLY A 114 -2.66 -16.38 8.84
CA GLY A 114 -2.31 -15.88 10.16
C GLY A 114 -2.86 -14.49 10.50
N PHE A 115 -3.72 -13.93 9.66
CA PHE A 115 -4.46 -12.70 9.92
C PHE A 115 -5.98 -12.98 9.97
N GLU A 116 -6.74 -12.16 10.70
CA GLU A 116 -8.15 -12.43 11.00
C GLU A 116 -9.12 -11.50 10.27
N TYR A 117 -8.62 -10.54 9.47
CA TYR A 117 -9.45 -9.56 8.79
C TYR A 117 -8.86 -9.13 7.44
N GLY A 118 -9.67 -8.39 6.69
CA GLY A 118 -9.30 -7.97 5.36
C GLY A 118 -9.47 -9.10 4.34
N THR A 119 -9.10 -8.81 3.11
CA THR A 119 -9.13 -9.77 2.01
C THR A 119 -7.81 -9.71 1.25
N GLU A 120 -7.21 -10.86 1.00
CA GLU A 120 -6.03 -10.99 0.16
C GLU A 120 -6.44 -11.36 -1.26
N TYR A 121 -5.87 -10.65 -2.22
CA TYR A 121 -6.01 -10.92 -3.65
C TYR A 121 -4.65 -11.33 -4.22
N THR A 122 -4.61 -12.47 -4.91
CA THR A 122 -3.38 -13.01 -5.53
C THR A 122 -3.16 -12.42 -6.92
N ARG A 123 -1.96 -12.62 -7.47
CA ARG A 123 -1.63 -12.22 -8.85
C ARG A 123 -2.60 -12.82 -9.86
N GLU A 124 -2.96 -14.09 -9.71
CA GLU A 124 -3.87 -14.80 -10.61
C GLU A 124 -5.24 -14.13 -10.64
N GLN A 125 -5.77 -13.75 -9.49
CA GLN A 125 -7.04 -13.02 -9.40
C GLN A 125 -6.93 -11.62 -10.00
N ILE A 126 -5.80 -10.94 -9.80
CA ILE A 126 -5.54 -9.64 -10.40
C ILE A 126 -5.46 -9.74 -11.93
N ASP A 127 -4.73 -10.74 -12.45
CA ASP A 127 -4.63 -10.97 -13.89
C ASP A 127 -5.98 -11.36 -14.50
N GLU A 128 -6.79 -12.18 -13.81
CA GLU A 128 -8.17 -12.48 -14.20
C GLU A 128 -9.03 -11.21 -14.26
N ALA A 129 -8.93 -10.36 -13.24
CA ALA A 129 -9.62 -9.09 -13.22
C ALA A 129 -9.21 -8.18 -14.39
N LEU A 130 -7.92 -8.09 -14.67
CA LEU A 130 -7.38 -7.28 -15.79
C LEU A 130 -7.81 -7.78 -17.17
N ALA A 131 -8.13 -9.06 -17.30
CA ALA A 131 -8.65 -9.65 -18.54
C ALA A 131 -10.16 -9.47 -18.70
N SER A 132 -10.87 -8.98 -17.67
CA SER A 132 -12.32 -8.79 -17.70
C SER A 132 -12.72 -7.37 -18.08
N ASP A 133 -13.96 -7.21 -18.59
CA ASP A 133 -14.54 -5.88 -18.88
C ASP A 133 -14.85 -5.08 -17.60
N ASN A 134 -14.91 -5.73 -16.44
CA ASN A 134 -15.25 -5.12 -15.15
C ASN A 134 -14.30 -5.59 -14.05
N PRO A 135 -13.03 -5.14 -14.04
CA PRO A 135 -12.00 -5.62 -13.11
C PRO A 135 -12.42 -5.53 -11.63
N LEU A 136 -13.06 -4.44 -11.24
CA LEU A 136 -13.48 -4.21 -9.85
C LEU A 136 -14.62 -5.13 -9.36
N GLN A 137 -15.25 -5.92 -10.24
CA GLN A 137 -16.18 -6.97 -9.80
C GLN A 137 -15.44 -8.22 -9.31
N ILE A 138 -14.24 -8.46 -9.81
CA ILE A 138 -13.38 -9.59 -9.42
C ILE A 138 -12.47 -9.19 -8.27
N VAL A 139 -11.74 -8.08 -8.41
CA VAL A 139 -10.88 -7.52 -7.38
C VAL A 139 -11.37 -6.10 -7.04
N PRO A 140 -12.28 -5.95 -6.06
CA PRO A 140 -12.89 -4.65 -5.73
C PRO A 140 -11.97 -3.71 -4.96
N SER A 141 -10.74 -4.11 -4.69
CA SER A 141 -9.73 -3.26 -4.03
C SER A 141 -9.26 -2.16 -4.98
N THR A 142 -9.37 -0.92 -4.55
CA THR A 142 -8.90 0.24 -5.32
C THR A 142 -8.40 1.34 -4.39
N ASP A 143 -7.63 2.28 -4.91
CA ASP A 143 -7.18 3.47 -4.19
C ASP A 143 -8.06 4.68 -4.55
N THR A 144 -8.95 5.04 -3.65
CA THR A 144 -9.86 6.18 -3.82
C THR A 144 -9.23 7.53 -3.47
N ILE A 145 -8.14 7.53 -2.71
CA ILE A 145 -7.41 8.73 -2.31
C ILE A 145 -6.35 9.09 -3.36
N GLY A 146 -5.69 8.07 -3.92
CA GLY A 146 -4.66 8.21 -4.95
C GLY A 146 -3.23 8.29 -4.43
N HIS A 147 -3.02 8.45 -3.12
CA HIS A 147 -1.69 8.60 -2.51
C HIS A 147 -0.83 7.35 -2.71
N GLY A 148 -1.33 6.17 -2.35
CA GLY A 148 -0.61 4.91 -2.52
C GLY A 148 -0.29 4.60 -3.98
N THR A 149 -1.23 4.89 -4.88
CA THR A 149 -1.03 4.74 -6.33
C THR A 149 0.10 5.63 -6.85
N ALA A 150 0.12 6.90 -6.40
CA ALA A 150 1.15 7.85 -6.82
C ALA A 150 2.55 7.42 -6.32
N ILE A 151 2.67 7.07 -5.03
CA ILE A 151 3.94 6.59 -4.44
C ILE A 151 4.42 5.30 -5.13
N ALA A 152 3.52 4.33 -5.34
CA ALA A 152 3.87 3.09 -6.02
C ALA A 152 4.29 3.34 -7.47
N SER A 153 3.67 4.30 -8.16
CA SER A 153 4.06 4.67 -9.52
C SER A 153 5.48 5.23 -9.57
N VAL A 154 5.81 6.18 -8.71
CA VAL A 154 7.15 6.79 -8.66
C VAL A 154 8.22 5.75 -8.31
N ALA A 155 7.94 4.86 -7.38
CA ALA A 155 8.91 3.85 -6.94
C ALA A 155 9.03 2.69 -7.93
N ALA A 156 7.92 2.20 -8.49
CA ALA A 156 7.83 0.91 -9.15
C ALA A 156 7.10 0.94 -10.51
N GLY A 157 6.78 2.12 -11.05
CA GLY A 157 6.04 2.20 -12.32
C GLY A 157 6.84 1.66 -13.50
N SER A 158 6.20 0.85 -14.35
CA SER A 158 6.78 0.35 -15.61
C SER A 158 7.12 1.49 -16.55
N ARG A 159 8.12 1.28 -17.37
CA ARG A 159 8.40 2.17 -18.50
C ARG A 159 7.27 2.04 -19.52
N LEU A 160 6.58 3.16 -19.77
CA LEU A 160 5.56 3.22 -20.81
C LEU A 160 6.20 3.44 -22.18
N SER A 161 5.68 2.74 -23.18
CA SER A 161 6.23 2.74 -24.56
C SER A 161 5.74 3.92 -25.42
N ASP A 162 4.72 4.63 -24.95
CA ASP A 162 4.21 5.81 -25.65
C ASP A 162 5.06 7.06 -25.36
N ASN A 163 4.67 8.21 -25.94
CA ASN A 163 5.38 9.48 -25.78
C ASN A 163 5.43 10.01 -24.33
N ARG A 164 4.84 9.27 -23.37
CA ARG A 164 4.92 9.54 -21.95
C ARG A 164 6.27 9.04 -21.44
N ARG A 165 7.17 9.95 -21.14
CA ARG A 165 8.52 9.65 -20.61
C ARG A 165 8.49 9.15 -19.16
N PHE A 166 7.42 8.41 -18.77
CA PHE A 166 7.27 7.94 -17.42
C PHE A 166 8.05 6.64 -17.19
N VAL A 167 8.79 6.60 -16.09
CA VAL A 167 9.40 5.38 -15.55
C VAL A 167 9.62 5.56 -14.04
N GLY A 168 9.29 4.53 -13.25
CA GLY A 168 9.60 4.51 -11.83
C GLY A 168 11.07 4.17 -11.56
N ALA A 169 11.46 4.25 -10.28
CA ALA A 169 12.83 3.96 -9.86
C ALA A 169 13.21 2.47 -10.06
N ALA A 170 12.27 1.55 -9.89
CA ALA A 170 12.46 0.11 -10.06
C ALA A 170 11.38 -0.50 -10.99
N PRO A 171 11.42 -0.21 -12.30
CA PRO A 171 10.33 -0.52 -13.23
C PRO A 171 10.07 -2.00 -13.48
N ASP A 172 11.00 -2.89 -13.13
CA ASP A 172 10.88 -4.35 -13.30
C ASP A 172 10.72 -5.12 -11.97
N CYS A 173 10.52 -4.41 -10.85
CA CYS A 173 10.31 -5.07 -9.57
C CYS A 173 8.93 -5.73 -9.48
N ASN A 174 8.78 -6.72 -8.60
CA ASN A 174 7.48 -7.18 -8.15
C ASN A 174 6.92 -6.22 -7.07
N ILE A 175 5.60 -6.18 -6.95
CA ILE A 175 4.90 -5.26 -6.07
C ILE A 175 4.01 -6.08 -5.12
N VAL A 176 4.01 -5.73 -3.84
CA VAL A 176 3.04 -6.23 -2.85
C VAL A 176 2.43 -5.03 -2.15
N VAL A 177 1.12 -5.02 -2.00
CA VAL A 177 0.40 -3.87 -1.46
C VAL A 177 -0.40 -4.26 -0.24
N VAL A 178 -0.32 -3.47 0.81
CA VAL A 178 -1.27 -3.49 1.92
C VAL A 178 -2.05 -2.18 1.89
N LYS A 179 -3.34 -2.27 1.62
CA LYS A 179 -4.26 -1.14 1.76
C LYS A 179 -4.74 -1.06 3.19
N LEU A 180 -4.35 0.00 3.88
CA LEU A 180 -4.72 0.24 5.26
C LEU A 180 -6.22 0.57 5.39
N LYS A 181 -6.85 0.05 6.43
CA LYS A 181 -8.20 0.47 6.79
C LYS A 181 -8.17 1.76 7.60
N PRO A 182 -9.21 2.60 7.49
CA PRO A 182 -9.33 3.82 8.29
C PRO A 182 -9.28 3.52 9.79
N ILE A 183 -8.78 4.48 10.54
CA ILE A 183 -8.76 4.47 12.01
C ILE A 183 -10.16 4.19 12.59
N LYS A 184 -10.20 3.45 13.69
CA LYS A 184 -11.45 3.21 14.42
C LYS A 184 -12.03 4.49 14.99
N GLN A 185 -13.37 4.59 14.97
CA GLN A 185 -14.10 5.80 15.37
C GLN A 185 -13.74 6.27 16.80
N TYR A 186 -13.60 5.36 17.76
CA TYR A 186 -13.26 5.74 19.14
C TYR A 186 -11.86 6.36 19.28
N LEU A 187 -10.90 5.99 18.43
CA LEU A 187 -9.57 6.61 18.40
C LEU A 187 -9.64 7.98 17.74
N ARG A 188 -10.44 8.11 16.68
CA ARG A 188 -10.68 9.40 16.02
C ARG A 188 -11.27 10.40 17.00
N GLU A 189 -12.25 10.00 17.78
CA GLU A 189 -12.87 10.83 18.84
C GLU A 189 -11.87 11.15 19.95
N TYR A 190 -11.11 10.17 20.41
CA TYR A 190 -10.12 10.35 21.47
C TYR A 190 -9.02 11.34 21.08
N TYR A 191 -8.50 11.25 19.86
CA TYR A 191 -7.44 12.12 19.35
C TYR A 191 -7.97 13.39 18.69
N LEU A 192 -9.27 13.63 18.70
CA LEU A 192 -9.94 14.81 18.12
C LEU A 192 -9.61 14.98 16.63
N ILE A 193 -9.51 13.89 15.88
CA ILE A 193 -9.20 13.91 14.45
C ILE A 193 -10.49 14.17 13.66
N PRO A 194 -10.53 15.21 12.79
CA PRO A 194 -11.68 15.50 11.95
C PRO A 194 -12.07 14.31 11.05
N GLN A 195 -13.37 14.19 10.71
CA GLN A 195 -13.90 13.03 9.99
C GLN A 195 -13.38 12.91 8.55
N ASP A 196 -13.07 14.03 7.94
CA ASP A 196 -12.57 14.17 6.56
C ASP A 196 -11.05 13.94 6.42
N VAL A 197 -10.31 13.86 7.53
CA VAL A 197 -8.87 13.65 7.52
C VAL A 197 -8.54 12.16 7.43
N PRO A 198 -7.86 11.68 6.36
CA PRO A 198 -7.36 10.31 6.31
C PRO A 198 -6.40 10.02 7.46
N CYS A 199 -6.68 8.97 8.22
CA CYS A 199 -5.86 8.59 9.35
C CYS A 199 -5.92 7.08 9.58
N TYR A 200 -4.81 6.50 10.02
CA TYR A 200 -4.59 5.07 10.19
C TYR A 200 -4.03 4.78 11.57
N GLN A 201 -4.32 3.61 12.11
CA GLN A 201 -3.88 3.24 13.45
C GLN A 201 -2.64 2.35 13.43
N GLU A 202 -1.80 2.51 14.43
CA GLU A 202 -0.52 1.81 14.59
C GLU A 202 -0.65 0.29 14.49
N THR A 203 -1.69 -0.30 15.07
CA THR A 203 -1.89 -1.76 15.06
C THR A 203 -2.08 -2.32 13.66
N ASP A 204 -2.70 -1.58 12.75
CA ASP A 204 -2.91 -2.00 11.37
C ASP A 204 -1.63 -1.88 10.56
N LEU A 205 -0.81 -0.86 10.86
CA LEU A 205 0.54 -0.70 10.31
C LEU A 205 1.46 -1.84 10.75
N ILE A 206 1.47 -2.19 12.04
CA ILE A 206 2.26 -3.31 12.56
C ILE A 206 1.89 -4.61 11.84
N GLN A 207 0.60 -4.89 11.69
CA GLN A 207 0.16 -6.09 10.98
C GLN A 207 0.52 -6.07 9.50
N ALA A 208 0.47 -4.89 8.87
CA ALA A 208 0.91 -4.73 7.49
C ALA A 208 2.42 -5.04 7.33
N ILE A 209 3.25 -4.58 8.26
CA ILE A 209 4.69 -4.91 8.27
C ILE A 209 4.90 -6.41 8.48
N GLN A 210 4.19 -7.04 9.43
CA GLN A 210 4.26 -8.48 9.68
C GLN A 210 3.83 -9.29 8.44
N TYR A 211 2.80 -8.83 7.73
CA TYR A 211 2.37 -9.45 6.47
C TYR A 211 3.48 -9.40 5.42
N LEU A 212 4.08 -8.22 5.20
CA LEU A 212 5.18 -8.08 4.24
C LEU A 212 6.41 -8.93 4.62
N GLN A 213 6.72 -9.05 5.91
CA GLN A 213 7.80 -9.92 6.39
C GLN A 213 7.51 -11.39 6.08
N LYS A 214 6.30 -11.88 6.38
CA LYS A 214 5.88 -13.26 6.04
C LYS A 214 5.90 -13.51 4.54
N PHE A 215 5.41 -12.53 3.77
CA PHE A 215 5.44 -12.61 2.31
C PHE A 215 6.89 -12.73 1.80
N ALA A 216 7.82 -11.90 2.32
CA ALA A 216 9.22 -11.96 1.93
C ALA A 216 9.84 -13.34 2.23
N VAL A 217 9.54 -13.93 3.39
CA VAL A 217 10.03 -15.29 3.75
C VAL A 217 9.46 -16.36 2.81
N SER A 218 8.23 -16.21 2.33
CA SER A 218 7.60 -17.18 1.42
C SER A 218 8.19 -17.18 0.00
N LEU A 219 9.03 -16.20 -0.34
CA LEU A 219 9.69 -16.09 -1.65
C LEU A 219 10.98 -16.91 -1.75
N TYR A 220 11.47 -17.45 -0.62
CA TYR A 220 12.69 -18.28 -0.49
C TYR A 220 12.36 -19.67 0.03
#